data_f86c7c5da2b3de93e691a463d22b87fc
#
_entry.id   f86c7c5da2b3de93e691a463d22b87fc
#
_cell.length_a   1.000
_cell.length_b   1.000
_cell.length_c   1.000
_cell.angle_alpha   90.00
_cell.angle_beta   90.00
_cell.angle_gamma   90.00
#
_symmetry.space_group_name_H-M   'P 1'
#
loop_
_entity.id
_entity.type
_entity.pdbx_description
1 polymer ?
#
loop_
_entity_poly.entity_id
_entity_poly.type
_entity_poly.pdbx_seq_one_letter_code
_entity_poly.pdbx_strand_id
1 'polypeptide(L)'
;MDAYKKVGLRPFLELGFMPKKLASGSQTIFYWQGNTTPPKDYDMWCNMVHSLLRHLMGRYGEEEVIQWPIEVWNEPNLCGFWENADMQEYFKLFHRTFDAIKEVNPGFRVGGPAVCGGTDEKWIQAFMEYCHENHIPVDFVTRHHYTI
;
A
#
# COMPACT_ATOMS: atom_id res chain seq x y z
N MET A 1 11.49 12.77 3.24
CA MET A 1 12.46 11.68 3.55
C MET A 1 13.84 12.22 3.94
N ASP A 2 14.39 13.25 3.28
CA ASP A 2 15.70 13.83 3.67
C ASP A 2 15.77 14.29 5.14
N ALA A 3 14.66 14.84 5.67
CA ALA A 3 14.59 15.25 7.07
C ALA A 3 14.65 14.05 8.04
N TYR A 4 14.00 12.94 7.69
CA TYR A 4 14.04 11.71 8.48
C TYR A 4 15.47 11.14 8.55
N LYS A 5 16.14 11.08 7.41
CA LYS A 5 17.53 10.62 7.34
C LYS A 5 18.46 11.46 8.22
N LYS A 6 18.27 12.79 8.26
CA LYS A 6 19.08 13.70 9.09
C LYS A 6 18.97 13.43 10.60
N VAL A 7 17.84 12.88 11.03
CA VAL A 7 17.59 12.57 12.45
C VAL A 7 17.63 11.06 12.75
N GLY A 8 18.13 10.25 11.82
CA GLY A 8 18.30 8.81 12.00
C GLY A 8 17.01 8.00 11.96
N LEU A 9 15.91 8.56 11.42
CA LEU A 9 14.64 7.85 11.26
C LEU A 9 14.53 7.21 9.87
N ARG A 10 14.01 5.99 9.85
CA ARG A 10 13.63 5.30 8.61
C ARG A 10 12.15 5.49 8.31
N PRO A 11 11.77 5.74 7.06
CA PRO A 11 10.38 5.78 6.66
C PRO A 11 9.70 4.42 6.82
N PHE A 12 8.41 4.44 7.19
CA PHE A 12 7.44 3.40 6.91
C PHE A 12 6.61 3.93 5.75
N LEU A 13 6.72 3.29 4.57
CA LEU A 13 6.09 3.79 3.35
C LEU A 13 4.66 3.26 3.24
N GLU A 14 3.69 4.15 3.20
CA GLU A 14 2.32 3.83 2.82
C GLU A 14 2.10 4.23 1.35
N LEU A 15 1.71 3.29 0.50
CA LEU A 15 1.41 3.52 -0.91
C LEU A 15 -0.09 3.86 -1.07
N GLY A 16 -0.42 5.12 -0.92
CA GLY A 16 -1.76 5.71 -1.00
C GLY A 16 -1.64 7.25 -1.01
N PHE A 17 -2.61 7.99 -1.48
CA PHE A 17 -3.80 7.60 -2.20
C PHE A 17 -3.55 7.57 -3.71
N MET A 18 -4.61 7.18 -4.50
CA MET A 18 -4.46 7.05 -5.95
C MET A 18 -4.13 8.40 -6.62
N PRO A 19 -3.06 8.49 -7.40
CA PRO A 19 -2.80 9.70 -8.17
C PRO A 19 -3.95 9.99 -9.13
N LYS A 20 -4.41 11.23 -9.19
CA LYS A 20 -5.57 11.65 -10.00
C LYS A 20 -5.50 11.17 -11.46
N LYS A 21 -4.30 11.13 -12.05
CA LYS A 21 -4.10 10.68 -13.44
C LYS A 21 -4.27 9.16 -13.61
N LEU A 22 -4.14 8.38 -12.54
CA LEU A 22 -4.28 6.93 -12.54
C LEU A 22 -5.65 6.46 -12.04
N ALA A 23 -6.42 7.33 -11.39
CA ALA A 23 -7.70 7.02 -10.79
C ALA A 23 -8.76 6.59 -11.82
N SER A 24 -9.56 5.58 -11.47
CA SER A 24 -10.72 5.13 -12.28
C SER A 24 -11.95 6.01 -12.08
N GLY A 25 -12.04 6.70 -10.95
CA GLY A 25 -13.19 7.52 -10.58
C GLY A 25 -12.78 8.83 -9.90
N SER A 26 -13.78 9.52 -9.33
CA SER A 26 -13.62 10.87 -8.77
C SER A 26 -13.79 10.93 -7.25
N GLN A 27 -14.02 9.80 -6.57
CA GLN A 27 -14.15 9.80 -5.11
C GLN A 27 -12.83 10.27 -4.48
N THR A 28 -12.94 11.21 -3.53
CA THR A 28 -11.78 11.76 -2.83
C THR A 28 -12.06 11.91 -1.34
N ILE A 29 -11.00 11.95 -0.55
CA ILE A 29 -11.06 12.19 0.89
C ILE A 29 -10.09 13.31 1.28
N PHE A 30 -10.33 13.91 2.43
CA PHE A 30 -9.59 15.04 3.00
C PHE A 30 -9.61 16.32 2.14
N TYR A 31 -9.15 17.41 2.72
CA TYR A 31 -9.14 18.73 2.05
C TYR A 31 -8.19 18.79 0.84
N TRP A 32 -7.15 17.93 0.79
CA TRP A 32 -6.23 17.84 -0.35
C TRP A 32 -6.72 16.89 -1.47
N GLN A 33 -7.96 16.37 -1.34
CA GLN A 33 -8.60 15.54 -2.36
C GLN A 33 -7.81 14.29 -2.75
N GLY A 34 -7.28 13.53 -1.76
CA GLY A 34 -6.70 12.21 -1.99
C GLY A 34 -7.74 11.30 -2.65
N ASN A 35 -7.43 10.80 -3.86
CA ASN A 35 -8.40 9.96 -4.58
C ASN A 35 -8.41 8.54 -4.00
N THR A 36 -9.60 7.99 -3.78
CA THR A 36 -9.83 6.71 -3.10
C THR A 36 -10.46 5.63 -4.00
N THR A 37 -10.36 5.82 -5.32
CA THR A 37 -10.81 4.81 -6.29
C THR A 37 -9.66 3.90 -6.75
N PRO A 38 -9.95 2.70 -7.26
CA PRO A 38 -8.93 1.85 -7.88
C PRO A 38 -8.19 2.52 -9.03
N PRO A 39 -7.04 2.00 -9.45
CA PRO A 39 -6.42 2.49 -10.67
C PRO A 39 -7.27 2.09 -11.88
N LYS A 40 -7.41 2.97 -12.85
CA LYS A 40 -8.05 2.67 -14.14
C LYS A 40 -7.24 1.69 -14.98
N ASP A 41 -5.95 1.57 -14.69
CA ASP A 41 -5.00 0.70 -15.37
C ASP A 41 -3.94 0.25 -14.34
N TYR A 42 -3.92 -1.05 -14.04
CA TYR A 42 -3.01 -1.63 -13.06
C TYR A 42 -1.56 -1.64 -13.53
N ASP A 43 -1.30 -1.73 -14.83
CA ASP A 43 0.07 -1.70 -15.35
C ASP A 43 0.67 -0.30 -15.20
N MET A 44 -0.13 0.73 -15.39
CA MET A 44 0.30 2.12 -15.10
C MET A 44 0.59 2.34 -13.61
N TRP A 45 -0.21 1.74 -12.72
CA TRP A 45 0.04 1.77 -11.27
C TRP A 45 1.35 1.06 -10.92
N CYS A 46 1.55 -0.17 -11.41
CA CYS A 46 2.78 -0.93 -11.19
C CYS A 46 4.02 -0.19 -11.73
N ASN A 47 3.94 0.39 -12.91
CA ASN A 47 5.01 1.22 -13.48
C ASN A 47 5.36 2.44 -12.61
N MET A 48 4.36 3.06 -11.99
CA MET A 48 4.58 4.15 -11.03
C MET A 48 5.31 3.63 -9.78
N VAL A 49 4.89 2.48 -9.23
CA VAL A 49 5.55 1.84 -8.07
C VAL A 49 7.00 1.52 -8.41
N HIS A 50 7.27 0.90 -9.56
CA HIS A 50 8.63 0.64 -10.04
C HIS A 50 9.48 1.91 -10.10
N SER A 51 8.92 2.97 -10.68
CA SER A 51 9.62 4.25 -10.84
C SER A 51 9.93 4.89 -9.49
N LEU A 52 8.99 4.85 -8.55
CA LEU A 52 9.15 5.35 -7.19
C LEU A 52 10.30 4.61 -6.47
N LEU A 53 10.27 3.28 -6.46
CA LEU A 53 11.25 2.49 -5.73
C LEU A 53 12.65 2.65 -6.32
N ARG A 54 12.78 2.61 -7.65
CA ARG A 54 14.07 2.87 -8.33
C ARG A 54 14.62 4.27 -8.04
N HIS A 55 13.73 5.28 -8.00
CA HIS A 55 14.12 6.63 -7.62
C HIS A 55 14.63 6.69 -6.17
N LEU A 56 13.92 6.04 -5.24
CA LEU A 56 14.32 6.01 -3.84
C LEU A 56 15.66 5.29 -3.65
N MET A 57 15.84 4.13 -4.29
CA MET A 57 17.10 3.37 -4.25
C MET A 57 18.26 4.19 -4.85
N GLY A 58 18.04 4.87 -5.97
CA GLY A 58 19.05 5.74 -6.58
C GLY A 58 19.43 6.95 -5.71
N ARG A 59 18.48 7.46 -4.90
CA ARG A 59 18.71 8.62 -4.03
C ARG A 59 19.29 8.28 -2.67
N TYR A 60 18.85 7.19 -2.05
CA TYR A 60 19.18 6.85 -0.65
C TYR A 60 20.08 5.62 -0.51
N GLY A 61 20.30 4.90 -1.58
CA GLY A 61 21.01 3.62 -1.63
C GLY A 61 20.07 2.43 -1.45
N GLU A 62 20.33 1.36 -2.18
CA GLU A 62 19.50 0.15 -2.18
C GLU A 62 19.47 -0.50 -0.80
N GLU A 63 20.64 -0.70 -0.17
CA GLU A 63 20.76 -1.32 1.16
C GLU A 63 19.95 -0.59 2.25
N GLU A 64 19.80 0.72 2.14
CA GLU A 64 18.99 1.51 3.06
C GLU A 64 17.50 1.38 2.75
N VAL A 65 17.11 1.51 1.46
CA VAL A 65 15.70 1.55 1.07
C VAL A 65 14.99 0.21 1.23
N ILE A 66 15.68 -0.92 1.06
CA ILE A 66 15.10 -2.24 1.32
C ILE A 66 14.77 -2.49 2.81
N GLN A 67 15.33 -1.68 3.73
CA GLN A 67 14.98 -1.73 5.16
C GLN A 67 13.64 -1.05 5.47
N TRP A 68 13.10 -0.25 4.55
CA TRP A 68 11.87 0.49 4.78
C TRP A 68 10.66 -0.43 4.53
N PRO A 69 9.79 -0.66 5.53
CA PRO A 69 8.57 -1.40 5.29
C PRO A 69 7.64 -0.64 4.33
N ILE A 70 6.97 -1.39 3.46
CA ILE A 70 6.02 -0.82 2.50
C ILE A 70 4.63 -1.39 2.79
N GLU A 71 3.71 -0.52 3.13
CA GLU A 71 2.31 -0.81 3.36
C GLU A 71 1.49 -0.41 2.15
N VAL A 72 0.57 -1.27 1.74
CA VAL A 72 -0.27 -1.00 0.58
C VAL A 72 -1.61 -0.47 1.05
N TRP A 73 -1.86 0.82 0.76
CA TRP A 73 -3.08 1.56 1.06
C TRP A 73 -3.29 1.90 2.54
N ASN A 74 -4.40 2.63 2.82
CA ASN A 74 -4.85 3.04 4.14
C ASN A 74 -6.34 2.77 4.33
N GLU A 75 -6.71 2.00 5.34
CA GLU A 75 -8.08 1.71 5.79
C GLU A 75 -9.07 1.31 4.66
N PRO A 76 -8.72 0.31 3.83
CA PRO A 76 -9.57 -0.06 2.69
C PRO A 76 -10.93 -0.66 3.09
N ASN A 77 -11.12 -0.97 4.36
CA ASN A 77 -12.38 -1.45 4.92
C ASN A 77 -13.40 -0.31 5.19
N LEU A 78 -13.02 0.94 4.95
CA LEU A 78 -13.89 2.10 5.05
C LEU A 78 -14.22 2.66 3.65
N CYS A 79 -15.51 2.77 3.31
CA CYS A 79 -15.95 3.22 2.00
C CYS A 79 -15.51 4.65 1.63
N GLY A 80 -15.12 5.47 2.59
CA GLY A 80 -14.52 6.78 2.35
C GLY A 80 -13.05 6.72 1.95
N PHE A 81 -12.32 5.68 2.36
CA PHE A 81 -10.90 5.49 2.10
C PHE A 81 -10.61 4.54 0.94
N TRP A 82 -11.58 3.72 0.57
CA TRP A 82 -11.56 2.85 -0.59
C TRP A 82 -12.95 2.73 -1.16
N GLU A 83 -13.10 2.94 -2.46
CA GLU A 83 -14.40 2.96 -3.11
C GLU A 83 -15.22 1.71 -2.80
N ASN A 84 -16.43 1.90 -2.25
CA ASN A 84 -17.34 0.85 -1.80
C ASN A 84 -16.79 -0.09 -0.72
N ALA A 85 -15.64 0.17 -0.13
CA ALA A 85 -14.89 -0.78 0.70
C ALA A 85 -14.78 -2.16 0.02
N ASP A 86 -14.54 -2.17 -1.31
CA ASP A 86 -14.50 -3.39 -2.12
C ASP A 86 -13.25 -4.21 -1.77
N MET A 87 -13.47 -5.25 -0.99
CA MET A 87 -12.42 -6.14 -0.49
C MET A 87 -11.67 -6.86 -1.60
N GLN A 88 -12.38 -7.32 -2.63
CA GLN A 88 -11.78 -8.08 -3.72
C GLN A 88 -10.92 -7.19 -4.61
N GLU A 89 -11.40 -5.98 -4.88
CA GLU A 89 -10.64 -4.99 -5.65
C GLU A 89 -9.40 -4.50 -4.86
N TYR A 90 -9.50 -4.39 -3.51
CA TYR A 90 -8.33 -4.12 -2.67
C TYR A 90 -7.31 -5.27 -2.72
N PHE A 91 -7.76 -6.53 -2.63
CA PHE A 91 -6.86 -7.69 -2.71
C PHE A 91 -6.13 -7.75 -4.06
N LYS A 92 -6.81 -7.42 -5.14
CA LYS A 92 -6.19 -7.26 -6.45
C LYS A 92 -5.15 -6.14 -6.46
N LEU A 93 -5.45 -4.96 -5.88
CA LEU A 93 -4.48 -3.88 -5.74
C LEU A 93 -3.25 -4.35 -4.97
N PHE A 94 -3.48 -5.00 -3.82
CA PHE A 94 -2.40 -5.52 -2.98
C PHE A 94 -1.49 -6.48 -3.77
N HIS A 95 -2.08 -7.49 -4.39
CA HIS A 95 -1.34 -8.52 -5.14
C HIS A 95 -0.50 -7.90 -6.26
N ARG A 96 -1.11 -7.08 -7.12
CA ARG A 96 -0.41 -6.39 -8.21
C ARG A 96 0.71 -5.48 -7.71
N THR A 97 0.49 -4.83 -6.57
CA THR A 97 1.50 -3.95 -5.94
C THR A 97 2.63 -4.77 -5.33
N PHE A 98 2.29 -5.87 -4.65
CA PHE A 98 3.27 -6.79 -4.07
C PHE A 98 4.22 -7.33 -5.15
N ASP A 99 3.68 -7.86 -6.25
CA ASP A 99 4.47 -8.37 -7.37
C ASP A 99 5.38 -7.28 -7.94
N ALA A 100 4.83 -6.10 -8.22
CA ALA A 100 5.61 -4.97 -8.73
C ALA A 100 6.76 -4.55 -7.80
N ILE A 101 6.57 -4.60 -6.48
CA ILE A 101 7.62 -4.30 -5.50
C ILE A 101 8.70 -5.39 -5.53
N LYS A 102 8.29 -6.66 -5.51
CA LYS A 102 9.22 -7.81 -5.51
C LYS A 102 9.99 -7.94 -6.83
N GLU A 103 9.42 -7.51 -7.96
CA GLU A 103 10.13 -7.39 -9.25
C GLU A 103 11.27 -6.35 -9.21
N VAL A 104 11.13 -5.29 -8.43
CA VAL A 104 12.22 -4.30 -8.26
C VAL A 104 13.34 -4.88 -7.40
N ASN A 105 13.00 -5.43 -6.25
CA ASN A 105 13.95 -6.16 -5.39
C ASN A 105 13.17 -7.07 -4.42
N PRO A 106 13.42 -8.40 -4.43
CA PRO A 106 12.73 -9.36 -3.58
C PRO A 106 13.00 -9.14 -2.07
N GLY A 107 14.02 -8.38 -1.71
CA GLY A 107 14.35 -8.03 -0.32
C GLY A 107 13.43 -7.00 0.33
N PHE A 108 12.56 -6.32 -0.43
CA PHE A 108 11.58 -5.41 0.16
C PHE A 108 10.59 -6.16 1.05
N ARG A 109 10.23 -5.53 2.18
CA ARG A 109 9.18 -6.02 3.08
C ARG A 109 7.86 -5.33 2.77
N VAL A 110 6.84 -6.12 2.42
CA VAL A 110 5.53 -5.63 1.96
C VAL A 110 4.42 -6.20 2.82
N GLY A 111 3.50 -5.37 3.26
CA GLY A 111 2.37 -5.78 4.07
C GLY A 111 1.15 -4.88 3.94
N GLY A 112 0.17 -5.16 4.77
CA GLY A 112 -1.14 -4.53 4.87
C GLY A 112 -2.04 -5.38 5.78
N PRO A 113 -3.36 -5.24 5.72
CA PRO A 113 -4.16 -4.34 4.90
C PRO A 113 -4.44 -2.96 5.52
N ALA A 114 -3.75 -2.58 6.61
CA ALA A 114 -3.92 -1.28 7.28
C ALA A 114 -5.37 -0.95 7.67
N VAL A 115 -6.14 -1.96 8.09
CA VAL A 115 -7.57 -1.81 8.36
C VAL A 115 -7.86 -1.08 9.66
N CYS A 116 -8.95 -0.32 9.67
CA CYS A 116 -9.51 0.32 10.84
C CYS A 116 -10.45 -0.64 11.60
N GLY A 117 -10.61 -0.42 12.92
CA GLY A 117 -11.46 -1.24 13.78
C GLY A 117 -12.94 -1.32 13.36
N GLY A 118 -13.63 -2.32 13.90
CA GLY A 118 -15.06 -2.60 13.63
C GLY A 118 -15.30 -3.75 12.66
N THR A 119 -14.54 -3.84 11.58
CA THR A 119 -14.58 -4.95 10.61
C THR A 119 -13.19 -5.55 10.36
N ASP A 120 -12.21 -5.11 11.11
CA ASP A 120 -10.80 -5.44 10.97
C ASP A 120 -10.52 -6.95 11.05
N GLU A 121 -11.13 -7.67 12.00
CA GLU A 121 -10.93 -9.13 12.12
C GLU A 121 -11.36 -9.87 10.86
N LYS A 122 -12.55 -9.55 10.32
CA LYS A 122 -13.05 -10.15 9.08
C LYS A 122 -12.12 -9.87 7.90
N TRP A 123 -11.63 -8.63 7.81
CA TRP A 123 -10.76 -8.21 6.72
C TRP A 123 -9.36 -8.86 6.81
N ILE A 124 -8.79 -8.92 8.01
CA ILE A 124 -7.49 -9.57 8.23
C ILE A 124 -7.57 -11.06 7.92
N GLN A 125 -8.62 -11.75 8.39
CA GLN A 125 -8.82 -13.17 8.09
C GLN A 125 -8.90 -13.38 6.58
N ALA A 126 -9.80 -12.68 5.88
CA ALA A 126 -9.97 -12.80 4.44
C ALA A 126 -8.70 -12.44 3.65
N PHE A 127 -7.95 -11.42 4.11
CA PHE A 127 -6.68 -11.03 3.52
C PHE A 127 -5.63 -12.15 3.64
N MET A 128 -5.52 -12.75 4.81
CA MET A 128 -4.57 -13.86 5.04
C MET A 128 -4.94 -15.10 4.23
N GLU A 129 -6.25 -15.43 4.14
CA GLU A 129 -6.76 -16.51 3.30
C GLU A 129 -6.41 -16.25 1.83
N TYR A 130 -6.69 -15.06 1.32
CA TYR A 130 -6.33 -14.66 -0.05
C TYR A 130 -4.83 -14.75 -0.32
N CYS A 131 -3.99 -14.26 0.59
CA CYS A 131 -2.54 -14.34 0.45
C CYS A 131 -2.06 -15.80 0.42
N HIS A 132 -2.62 -16.66 1.27
CA HIS A 132 -2.29 -18.09 1.29
C HIS A 132 -2.68 -18.78 -0.02
N GLU A 133 -3.91 -18.58 -0.49
CA GLU A 133 -4.43 -19.19 -1.74
C GLU A 133 -3.66 -18.75 -2.97
N ASN A 134 -3.18 -17.51 -3.00
CA ASN A 134 -2.43 -16.94 -4.12
C ASN A 134 -0.90 -17.02 -3.95
N HIS A 135 -0.42 -17.73 -2.92
CA HIS A 135 1.01 -17.91 -2.64
C HIS A 135 1.80 -16.59 -2.49
N ILE A 136 1.16 -15.59 -1.87
CA ILE A 136 1.78 -14.28 -1.58
C ILE A 136 2.43 -14.35 -0.18
N PRO A 137 3.76 -14.39 -0.08
CA PRO A 137 4.46 -14.41 1.21
C PRO A 137 4.50 -13.00 1.82
N VAL A 138 3.36 -12.55 2.36
CA VAL A 138 3.25 -11.25 3.03
C VAL A 138 4.21 -11.16 4.21
N ASP A 139 4.96 -10.05 4.31
CA ASP A 139 6.01 -9.90 5.33
C ASP A 139 5.48 -9.44 6.69
N PHE A 140 4.36 -8.73 6.73
CA PHE A 140 3.69 -8.28 7.96
C PHE A 140 2.22 -7.97 7.72
N VAL A 141 1.44 -7.97 8.81
CA VAL A 141 0.02 -7.59 8.80
C VAL A 141 -0.17 -6.39 9.71
N THR A 142 -0.99 -5.44 9.28
CA THR A 142 -1.24 -4.18 10.00
C THR A 142 -2.71 -3.90 10.23
N ARG A 143 -2.98 -3.24 11.36
CA ARG A 143 -4.29 -2.69 11.69
C ARG A 143 -4.12 -1.38 12.46
N HIS A 144 -5.09 -0.50 12.34
CA HIS A 144 -5.17 0.71 13.15
C HIS A 144 -5.98 0.43 14.42
N HIS A 145 -5.43 0.84 15.56
CA HIS A 145 -6.10 0.72 16.85
C HIS A 145 -6.00 2.05 17.61
N TYR A 146 -7.16 2.57 17.96
CA TYR A 146 -7.27 3.77 18.78
C TYR A 146 -7.70 3.37 20.19
N THR A 147 -6.86 3.64 21.19
CA THR A 147 -7.28 3.57 22.60
C THR A 147 -8.02 4.86 22.95
N ILE A 148 -9.30 4.72 23.27
CA ILE A 148 -10.16 5.82 23.71
C ILE A 148 -10.18 5.81 25.25
#